data_c514160f8772f792ad05c80fb713aa03
#
_entry.id   c514160f8772f792ad05c80fb713aa03
#
_cell.length_a   1.000
_cell.length_b   1.000
_cell.length_c   1.000
_cell.angle_alpha   90.00
_cell.angle_beta   90.00
_cell.angle_gamma   90.00
#
_symmetry.space_group_name_H-M   'P 1'
#
loop_
_entity.id
_entity.type
_entity.pdbx_description
1 polymer ?
#
loop_
_entity_poly.entity_id
_entity_poly.type
_entity_poly.pdbx_seq_one_letter_code
_entity_poly.pdbx_strand_id
1 'polypeptide(L)'
;MNEKNSLGLNLCFKEHNNPIKLFEEWFNKAKKTEINDPNAFAVGTVNKNGFPTVRMVLLKDFDKNGFVFYTNLNSDKSKAIRNTSKISMCFHWKSLQRQIRIVGVASKVSKKEADDYYNSRAYGSRIGAWASKQSSILKQRQDLYKSIEVFKKKYPNKNNIPRPEHWSGWRIKPKEIEFWLDGQNRIHERLKYIRKINKWKKVLLSP
;
A
#
# COMPACT_ATOMS: atom_id res chain seq x y z
N MET A 1 -24.73 24.07 5.72
CA MET A 1 -23.92 22.87 5.76
C MET A 1 -24.25 22.05 4.50
N ASN A 2 -23.28 21.57 3.77
CA ASN A 2 -23.56 20.70 2.64
C ASN A 2 -24.03 19.36 3.21
N GLU A 3 -25.29 18.97 2.95
CA GLU A 3 -25.85 17.69 3.39
C GLU A 3 -24.92 16.50 3.11
N LYS A 4 -24.15 16.60 2.02
CA LYS A 4 -23.17 15.60 1.61
C LYS A 4 -22.05 15.39 2.63
N ASN A 5 -21.66 16.41 3.40
CA ASN A 5 -20.59 16.32 4.39
C ASN A 5 -21.10 16.05 5.81
N SER A 6 -22.26 16.56 6.18
CA SER A 6 -22.89 16.23 7.47
C SER A 6 -23.31 14.75 7.52
N LEU A 7 -23.74 14.19 6.41
CA LEU A 7 -24.02 12.76 6.25
C LEU A 7 -22.72 11.91 6.25
N GLY A 8 -21.57 12.50 5.85
CA GLY A 8 -20.30 11.81 5.72
C GLY A 8 -19.73 11.34 7.05
N LEU A 9 -19.52 12.24 8.00
CA LEU A 9 -18.87 11.91 9.26
C LEU A 9 -19.73 10.98 10.12
N ASN A 10 -20.97 11.36 10.38
CA ASN A 10 -21.85 10.61 11.28
C ASN A 10 -22.16 9.21 10.75
N LEU A 11 -22.37 9.06 9.44
CA LEU A 11 -22.62 7.76 8.82
C LEU A 11 -21.33 6.93 8.65
N CYS A 12 -20.19 7.58 8.40
CA CYS A 12 -18.94 6.85 8.17
C CYS A 12 -18.24 6.43 9.47
N PHE A 13 -18.45 7.11 10.61
CA PHE A 13 -17.62 6.91 11.80
C PHE A 13 -18.37 6.41 13.03
N LYS A 14 -19.69 6.52 13.10
CA LYS A 14 -20.43 6.28 14.33
C LYS A 14 -20.37 4.86 14.88
N GLU A 15 -20.25 3.88 14.01
CA GLU A 15 -20.44 2.46 14.35
C GLU A 15 -19.12 1.67 14.52
N HIS A 16 -17.96 2.25 14.10
CA HIS A 16 -16.73 1.48 14.03
C HIS A 16 -15.77 1.73 15.19
N ASN A 17 -15.64 0.73 16.08
CA ASN A 17 -14.53 0.66 17.05
C ASN A 17 -13.26 0.04 16.42
N ASN A 18 -13.38 -0.58 15.25
CA ASN A 18 -12.28 -1.20 14.51
C ASN A 18 -12.00 -0.43 13.21
N PRO A 19 -10.85 0.25 13.07
CA PRO A 19 -10.54 1.03 11.88
C PRO A 19 -10.34 0.17 10.62
N ILE A 20 -10.04 -1.13 10.76
CA ILE A 20 -9.91 -2.02 9.60
C ILE A 20 -11.29 -2.24 8.94
N LYS A 21 -12.36 -2.35 9.73
CA LYS A 21 -13.72 -2.44 9.17
C LYS A 21 -14.12 -1.15 8.45
N LEU A 22 -13.81 0.01 9.04
CA LEU A 22 -14.06 1.29 8.38
C LEU A 22 -13.25 1.44 7.08
N PHE A 23 -11.99 1.01 7.10
CA PHE A 23 -11.17 0.97 5.89
C PHE A 23 -11.81 0.08 4.81
N GLU A 24 -12.26 -1.11 5.16
CA GLU A 24 -12.91 -2.06 4.24
C GLU A 24 -14.15 -1.45 3.59
N GLU A 25 -15.00 -0.78 4.36
CA GLU A 25 -16.20 -0.11 3.84
C GLU A 25 -15.85 0.99 2.85
N TRP A 26 -14.91 1.85 3.21
CA TRP A 26 -14.46 2.92 2.33
C TRP A 26 -13.79 2.39 1.07
N PHE A 27 -12.96 1.36 1.22
CA PHE A 27 -12.30 0.71 0.10
C PHE A 27 -13.28 0.01 -0.84
N ASN A 28 -14.32 -0.64 -0.31
CA ASN A 28 -15.37 -1.24 -1.12
C ASN A 28 -16.18 -0.20 -1.91
N LYS A 29 -16.37 1.00 -1.36
CA LYS A 29 -16.94 2.13 -2.11
C LYS A 29 -15.97 2.60 -3.19
N ALA A 30 -14.70 2.80 -2.86
CA ALA A 30 -13.68 3.22 -3.81
C ALA A 30 -13.55 2.25 -5.00
N LYS A 31 -13.62 0.95 -4.77
CA LYS A 31 -13.62 -0.06 -5.86
C LYS A 31 -14.76 0.11 -6.86
N LYS A 32 -15.85 0.76 -6.47
CA LYS A 32 -17.02 1.00 -7.34
C LYS A 32 -17.00 2.37 -8.02
N THR A 33 -16.23 3.32 -7.51
CA THR A 33 -16.31 4.73 -7.93
C THR A 33 -15.01 5.28 -8.50
N GLU A 34 -13.86 4.76 -8.09
CA GLU A 34 -12.57 5.18 -8.66
C GLU A 34 -12.39 4.59 -10.05
N ILE A 35 -11.99 5.44 -11.00
CA ILE A 35 -11.81 5.04 -12.40
C ILE A 35 -10.66 4.05 -12.55
N ASN A 36 -9.55 4.28 -11.82
CA ASN A 36 -8.34 3.47 -11.91
C ASN A 36 -7.78 3.16 -10.51
N ASP A 37 -7.27 1.96 -10.35
CA ASP A 37 -6.45 1.53 -9.21
C ASP A 37 -6.93 2.01 -7.83
N PRO A 38 -8.17 1.70 -7.39
CA PRO A 38 -8.65 2.09 -6.05
C PRO A 38 -7.75 1.58 -4.93
N ASN A 39 -6.93 0.58 -5.20
CA ASN A 39 -5.95 0.00 -4.30
C ASN A 39 -4.56 0.65 -4.38
N ALA A 40 -4.36 1.67 -5.24
CA ALA A 40 -3.12 2.42 -5.26
C ALA A 40 -2.99 3.32 -4.04
N PHE A 41 -1.80 3.36 -3.47
CA PHE A 41 -1.48 4.27 -2.37
C PHE A 41 -0.03 4.78 -2.45
N ALA A 42 0.17 5.99 -1.96
CA ALA A 42 1.49 6.54 -1.77
C ALA A 42 2.14 5.90 -0.53
N VAL A 43 3.33 5.31 -0.69
CA VAL A 43 4.12 4.80 0.43
C VAL A 43 5.31 5.70 0.70
N GLY A 44 5.38 6.25 1.91
CA GLY A 44 6.47 7.07 2.43
C GLY A 44 7.47 6.22 3.22
N THR A 45 8.76 6.36 2.89
CA THR A 45 9.87 5.71 3.58
C THR A 45 10.99 6.71 3.81
N VAL A 46 11.83 6.49 4.81
CA VAL A 46 12.99 7.35 5.10
C VAL A 46 14.27 6.63 4.69
N ASN A 47 15.06 7.24 3.84
CA ASN A 47 16.33 6.64 3.39
C ASN A 47 17.42 6.72 4.49
N LYS A 48 18.58 6.11 4.23
CA LYS A 48 19.70 6.08 5.19
C LYS A 48 20.23 7.46 5.59
N ASN A 49 19.99 8.48 4.76
CA ASN A 49 20.42 9.86 5.01
C ASN A 49 19.32 10.70 5.69
N GLY A 50 18.22 10.10 6.14
CA GLY A 50 17.12 10.80 6.80
C GLY A 50 16.09 11.43 5.86
N PHE A 51 16.29 11.41 4.54
CA PHE A 51 15.33 12.00 3.61
C PHE A 51 14.07 11.12 3.43
N PRO A 52 12.87 11.70 3.58
CA PRO A 52 11.63 11.02 3.23
C PRO A 52 11.51 10.91 1.70
N THR A 53 11.08 9.75 1.24
CA THR A 53 10.86 9.46 -0.18
C THR A 53 9.50 8.81 -0.36
N VAL A 54 8.79 9.17 -1.45
CA VAL A 54 7.41 8.71 -1.71
C VAL A 54 7.31 8.08 -3.10
N ARG A 55 6.49 7.05 -3.26
CA ARG A 55 6.11 6.42 -4.55
C ARG A 55 4.77 5.73 -4.42
N MET A 56 4.12 5.50 -5.55
CA MET A 56 2.90 4.70 -5.58
C MET A 56 3.22 3.21 -5.55
N VAL A 57 2.41 2.45 -4.82
CA VAL A 57 2.37 0.99 -4.81
C VAL A 57 0.91 0.53 -4.70
N LEU A 58 0.65 -0.77 -4.91
CA LEU A 58 -0.70 -1.31 -4.87
C LEU A 58 -0.91 -2.15 -3.61
N LEU A 59 -1.98 -1.86 -2.89
CA LEU A 59 -2.48 -2.73 -1.82
C LEU A 59 -2.91 -4.08 -2.43
N LYS A 60 -2.44 -5.17 -1.85
CA LYS A 60 -2.76 -6.53 -2.34
C LYS A 60 -3.55 -7.35 -1.36
N ASP A 61 -3.41 -7.05 -0.09
CA ASP A 61 -4.16 -7.68 1.00
C ASP A 61 -4.22 -6.77 2.22
N PHE A 62 -5.23 -6.93 3.06
CA PHE A 62 -5.32 -6.30 4.37
C PHE A 62 -6.20 -7.13 5.31
N ASP A 63 -5.81 -7.18 6.57
CA ASP A 63 -6.51 -7.88 7.63
C ASP A 63 -6.27 -7.20 8.99
N LYS A 64 -6.66 -7.87 10.07
CA LYS A 64 -6.39 -7.42 11.45
C LYS A 64 -4.90 -7.22 11.78
N ASN A 65 -4.02 -7.84 10.99
CA ASN A 65 -2.56 -7.77 11.18
C ASN A 65 -1.94 -6.61 10.38
N GLY A 66 -2.65 -6.02 9.42
CA GLY A 66 -2.23 -4.85 8.68
C GLY A 66 -2.41 -4.94 7.17
N PHE A 67 -1.66 -4.11 6.44
CA PHE A 67 -1.79 -3.88 5.01
C PHE A 67 -0.59 -4.44 4.27
N VAL A 68 -0.80 -5.13 3.14
CA VAL A 68 0.27 -5.83 2.42
C VAL A 68 0.46 -5.25 1.02
N PHE A 69 1.71 -5.01 0.66
CA PHE A 69 2.12 -4.75 -0.72
C PHE A 69 3.37 -5.57 -1.06
N TYR A 70 3.55 -5.88 -2.35
CA TYR A 70 4.68 -6.66 -2.84
C TYR A 70 5.60 -5.82 -3.71
N THR A 71 6.90 -6.10 -3.62
CA THR A 71 7.93 -5.34 -4.33
C THR A 71 9.26 -6.09 -4.41
N ASN A 72 10.21 -5.54 -5.17
CA ASN A 72 11.59 -6.00 -5.15
C ASN A 72 12.27 -5.55 -3.84
N LEU A 73 12.85 -6.51 -3.11
CA LEU A 73 13.53 -6.26 -1.83
C LEU A 73 14.84 -5.46 -1.98
N ASN A 74 15.41 -5.41 -3.20
CA ASN A 74 16.62 -4.64 -3.48
C ASN A 74 16.31 -3.20 -3.92
N SER A 75 15.02 -2.84 -4.07
CA SER A 75 14.61 -1.47 -4.40
C SER A 75 14.89 -0.49 -3.26
N ASP A 76 15.00 0.80 -3.58
CA ASP A 76 15.32 1.84 -2.60
C ASP A 76 14.30 1.92 -1.46
N LYS A 77 12.99 1.73 -1.76
CA LYS A 77 11.96 1.65 -0.70
C LYS A 77 12.22 0.49 0.27
N SER A 78 12.61 -0.67 -0.24
CA SER A 78 12.88 -1.85 0.59
C SER A 78 14.19 -1.72 1.37
N LYS A 79 15.22 -1.06 0.82
CA LYS A 79 16.44 -0.69 1.55
C LYS A 79 16.11 0.27 2.70
N ALA A 80 15.27 1.29 2.43
CA ALA A 80 14.81 2.23 3.43
C ALA A 80 14.01 1.54 4.55
N ILE A 81 13.10 0.62 4.22
CA ILE A 81 12.33 -0.16 5.20
C ILE A 81 13.24 -1.05 6.06
N ARG A 82 14.31 -1.63 5.50
CA ARG A 82 15.28 -2.39 6.31
C ARG A 82 16.10 -1.51 7.25
N ASN A 83 16.36 -0.27 6.86
CA ASN A 83 17.08 0.69 7.70
C ASN A 83 16.20 1.20 8.85
N THR A 84 14.94 1.55 8.54
CA THR A 84 13.94 1.88 9.55
C THR A 84 12.61 1.31 9.12
N SER A 85 12.03 0.47 9.97
CA SER A 85 10.74 -0.16 9.70
C SER A 85 9.56 0.83 9.77
N LYS A 86 9.79 2.08 10.15
CA LYS A 86 8.76 3.13 10.21
C LYS A 86 8.34 3.53 8.80
N ILE A 87 7.03 3.56 8.57
CA ILE A 87 6.47 3.74 7.23
C ILE A 87 5.14 4.47 7.31
N SER A 88 4.80 5.21 6.27
CA SER A 88 3.50 5.83 6.10
C SER A 88 2.85 5.41 4.79
N MET A 89 1.52 5.38 4.78
CA MET A 89 0.67 5.13 3.61
C MET A 89 -0.34 6.25 3.48
N CYS A 90 -0.69 6.59 2.24
CA CYS A 90 -1.77 7.52 1.96
C CYS A 90 -2.59 7.03 0.76
N PHE A 91 -3.86 6.74 0.99
CA PHE A 91 -4.87 6.57 -0.05
C PHE A 91 -5.57 7.91 -0.27
N HIS A 92 -5.83 8.26 -1.53
CA HIS A 92 -6.62 9.43 -1.88
C HIS A 92 -7.62 9.06 -2.97
N TRP A 93 -8.88 8.91 -2.59
CA TRP A 93 -10.01 8.59 -3.47
C TRP A 93 -10.76 9.87 -3.83
N LYS A 94 -10.45 10.40 -4.99
CA LYS A 94 -11.00 11.69 -5.46
C LYS A 94 -12.50 11.63 -5.70
N SER A 95 -12.99 10.54 -6.26
CA SER A 95 -14.43 10.34 -6.51
C SER A 95 -15.26 10.38 -5.23
N LEU A 96 -14.65 9.99 -4.11
CA LEU A 96 -15.29 9.97 -2.79
C LEU A 96 -14.93 11.17 -1.93
N GLN A 97 -14.04 12.03 -2.39
CA GLN A 97 -13.49 13.14 -1.60
C GLN A 97 -12.92 12.67 -0.25
N ARG A 98 -12.23 11.52 -0.25
CA ARG A 98 -11.73 10.84 0.95
C ARG A 98 -10.24 10.56 0.87
N GLN A 99 -9.60 10.67 2.02
CA GLN A 99 -8.20 10.28 2.19
C GLN A 99 -8.07 9.38 3.43
N ILE A 100 -7.19 8.39 3.35
CA ILE A 100 -6.80 7.58 4.51
C ILE A 100 -5.29 7.64 4.67
N ARG A 101 -4.84 8.07 5.84
CA ARG A 101 -3.42 8.11 6.20
C ARG A 101 -3.13 7.05 7.26
N ILE A 102 -2.09 6.26 7.05
CA ILE A 102 -1.70 5.19 7.97
C ILE A 102 -0.24 5.37 8.31
N VAL A 103 0.07 5.37 9.59
CA VAL A 103 1.44 5.32 10.10
C VAL A 103 1.63 3.99 10.82
N GLY A 104 2.72 3.30 10.55
CA GLY A 104 2.94 1.98 11.12
C GLY A 104 4.37 1.47 11.02
N VAL A 105 4.50 0.20 11.30
CA VAL A 105 5.78 -0.53 11.27
C VAL A 105 5.67 -1.65 10.24
N ALA A 106 6.63 -1.70 9.32
CA ALA A 106 6.70 -2.72 8.29
C ALA A 106 7.47 -3.95 8.77
N SER A 107 6.95 -5.12 8.44
CA SER A 107 7.64 -6.42 8.57
C SER A 107 7.54 -7.19 7.26
N LYS A 108 8.50 -8.06 6.98
CA LYS A 108 8.45 -8.92 5.80
C LYS A 108 7.30 -9.93 5.95
N VAL A 109 6.56 -10.19 4.88
CA VAL A 109 5.58 -11.28 4.85
C VAL A 109 6.27 -12.64 4.92
N SER A 110 5.54 -13.70 5.28
CA SER A 110 6.06 -15.06 5.28
C SER A 110 6.47 -15.50 3.86
N LYS A 111 7.34 -16.52 3.80
CA LYS A 111 7.73 -17.14 2.52
C LYS A 111 6.49 -17.67 1.79
N LYS A 112 5.59 -18.35 2.51
CA LYS A 112 4.35 -18.89 1.95
C LYS A 112 3.48 -17.81 1.34
N GLU A 113 3.19 -16.72 2.06
CA GLU A 113 2.40 -15.58 1.53
C GLU A 113 3.04 -14.98 0.26
N ALA A 114 4.38 -14.84 0.26
CA ALA A 114 5.10 -14.32 -0.90
C ALA A 114 5.02 -15.27 -2.10
N ASP A 115 5.15 -16.58 -1.88
CA ASP A 115 5.06 -17.60 -2.93
C ASP A 115 3.64 -17.69 -3.48
N ASP A 116 2.62 -17.73 -2.63
CA ASP A 116 1.21 -17.81 -3.02
C ASP A 116 0.84 -16.60 -3.90
N TYR A 117 1.16 -15.39 -3.46
CA TYR A 117 0.86 -14.20 -4.25
C TYR A 117 1.70 -14.12 -5.53
N TYR A 118 2.99 -14.50 -5.50
CA TYR A 118 3.82 -14.51 -6.70
C TYR A 118 3.23 -15.43 -7.78
N ASN A 119 2.77 -16.61 -7.39
CA ASN A 119 2.21 -17.61 -8.30
C ASN A 119 0.86 -17.17 -8.91
N SER A 120 0.10 -16.35 -8.22
CA SER A 120 -1.16 -15.78 -8.75
C SER A 120 -0.95 -14.68 -9.80
N ARG A 121 0.28 -14.19 -9.99
CA ARG A 121 0.58 -13.10 -10.92
C ARG A 121 0.64 -13.59 -12.37
N ALA A 122 0.26 -12.71 -13.30
CA ALA A 122 0.41 -12.98 -14.71
C ALA A 122 1.87 -13.29 -15.09
N TYR A 123 2.06 -14.14 -16.11
CA TYR A 123 3.37 -14.58 -16.60
C TYR A 123 4.36 -13.44 -16.80
N GLY A 124 3.97 -12.40 -17.56
CA GLY A 124 4.83 -11.24 -17.83
C GLY A 124 5.28 -10.51 -16.56
N SER A 125 4.41 -10.42 -15.55
CA SER A 125 4.75 -9.81 -14.26
C SER A 125 5.73 -10.67 -13.45
N ARG A 126 5.67 -12.00 -13.57
CA ARG A 126 6.62 -12.91 -12.93
C ARG A 126 7.99 -12.85 -13.61
N ILE A 127 8.03 -12.82 -14.95
CA ILE A 127 9.25 -12.61 -15.72
C ILE A 127 9.87 -11.24 -15.41
N GLY A 128 9.06 -10.17 -15.37
CA GLY A 128 9.51 -8.83 -14.99
C GLY A 128 10.17 -8.76 -13.60
N ALA A 129 9.70 -9.56 -12.65
CA ALA A 129 10.33 -9.64 -11.33
C ALA A 129 11.75 -10.23 -11.36
N TRP A 130 12.04 -11.15 -12.29
CA TRP A 130 13.38 -11.67 -12.53
C TRP A 130 14.25 -10.69 -13.31
N ALA A 131 13.71 -10.08 -14.36
CA ALA A 131 14.45 -9.26 -15.30
C ALA A 131 14.84 -7.88 -14.73
N SER A 132 14.04 -7.32 -13.82
CA SER A 132 14.22 -5.95 -13.33
C SER A 132 15.09 -5.89 -12.09
N LYS A 133 16.23 -5.19 -12.18
CA LYS A 133 17.01 -4.72 -11.02
C LYS A 133 16.42 -3.39 -10.52
N GLN A 134 15.22 -3.43 -9.92
CA GLN A 134 14.45 -2.23 -9.54
C GLN A 134 15.29 -1.22 -8.75
N SER A 135 15.21 0.05 -9.13
CA SER A 135 15.95 1.20 -8.57
C SER A 135 17.44 1.22 -8.88
N SER A 136 17.97 0.29 -9.68
CA SER A 136 19.36 0.37 -10.15
C SER A 136 19.45 1.22 -11.41
N ILE A 137 20.62 1.81 -11.64
CA ILE A 137 20.91 2.57 -12.86
C ILE A 137 20.78 1.63 -14.05
N LEU A 138 20.02 2.04 -15.05
CA LEU A 138 19.86 1.36 -16.33
C LEU A 138 20.63 2.17 -17.38
N LYS A 139 21.66 1.56 -18.00
CA LYS A 139 22.47 2.24 -19.01
C LYS A 139 21.69 2.61 -20.25
N GLN A 140 20.88 1.65 -20.75
CA GLN A 140 20.00 1.85 -21.89
C GLN A 140 18.74 0.98 -21.74
N ARG A 141 17.65 1.43 -22.33
CA ARG A 141 16.35 0.75 -22.21
C ARG A 141 16.37 -0.67 -22.76
N GLN A 142 17.15 -0.90 -23.80
CA GLN A 142 17.33 -2.20 -24.45
C GLN A 142 17.88 -3.28 -23.51
N ASP A 143 18.66 -2.92 -22.50
CA ASP A 143 19.22 -3.87 -21.53
C ASP A 143 18.11 -4.56 -20.72
N LEU A 144 17.04 -3.83 -20.40
CA LEU A 144 15.87 -4.41 -19.72
C LEU A 144 15.13 -5.38 -20.65
N TYR A 145 14.91 -5.01 -21.91
CA TYR A 145 14.24 -5.89 -22.88
C TYR A 145 15.05 -7.16 -23.14
N LYS A 146 16.38 -7.05 -23.32
CA LYS A 146 17.26 -8.23 -23.42
C LYS A 146 17.15 -9.13 -22.20
N SER A 147 17.14 -8.55 -21.00
CA SER A 147 16.95 -9.30 -19.76
C SER A 147 15.61 -10.03 -19.71
N ILE A 148 14.53 -9.39 -20.14
CA ILE A 148 13.20 -10.02 -20.25
C ILE A 148 13.24 -11.23 -21.16
N GLU A 149 13.85 -11.12 -22.35
CA GLU A 149 13.93 -12.23 -23.30
C GLU A 149 14.79 -13.40 -22.77
N VAL A 150 15.88 -13.10 -22.06
CA VAL A 150 16.69 -14.13 -21.38
C VAL A 150 15.83 -14.92 -20.40
N PHE A 151 15.04 -14.23 -19.55
CA PHE A 151 14.20 -14.92 -18.56
C PHE A 151 12.99 -15.61 -19.17
N LYS A 152 12.43 -15.12 -20.29
CA LYS A 152 11.41 -15.85 -21.06
C LYS A 152 11.96 -17.17 -21.59
N LYS A 153 13.17 -17.16 -22.15
CA LYS A 153 13.85 -18.38 -22.62
C LYS A 153 14.15 -19.35 -21.48
N LYS A 154 14.58 -18.82 -20.32
CA LYS A 154 14.87 -19.64 -19.15
C LYS A 154 13.63 -20.27 -18.53
N TYR A 155 12.49 -19.59 -18.57
CA TYR A 155 11.22 -20.03 -18.01
C TYR A 155 10.10 -20.03 -19.06
N PRO A 156 10.18 -20.91 -20.08
CA PRO A 156 9.18 -20.96 -21.14
C PRO A 156 7.83 -21.46 -20.65
N ASN A 157 7.83 -22.31 -19.62
CA ASN A 157 6.61 -22.84 -19.01
C ASN A 157 6.02 -21.81 -18.03
N LYS A 158 4.83 -21.30 -18.39
CA LYS A 158 4.10 -20.31 -17.61
C LYS A 158 3.74 -20.79 -16.19
N ASN A 159 3.67 -22.09 -15.96
CA ASN A 159 3.26 -22.65 -14.67
C ASN A 159 4.43 -22.90 -13.69
N ASN A 160 5.67 -22.87 -14.19
CA ASN A 160 6.85 -23.22 -13.40
C ASN A 160 7.90 -22.11 -13.38
N ILE A 161 7.53 -20.94 -12.85
CA ILE A 161 8.47 -19.84 -12.66
C ILE A 161 8.63 -19.62 -11.17
N PRO A 162 9.76 -20.00 -10.57
CA PRO A 162 9.99 -19.81 -9.14
C PRO A 162 10.04 -18.31 -8.80
N ARG A 163 9.64 -17.97 -7.59
CA ARG A 163 9.78 -16.58 -7.11
C ARG A 163 11.26 -16.27 -6.86
N PRO A 164 11.79 -15.16 -7.42
CA PRO A 164 13.16 -14.75 -7.12
C PRO A 164 13.28 -14.35 -5.63
N GLU A 165 14.41 -14.66 -5.01
CA GLU A 165 14.65 -14.36 -3.59
C GLU A 165 14.52 -12.89 -3.24
N HIS A 166 14.89 -12.02 -4.19
CA HIS A 166 14.80 -10.58 -4.04
C HIS A 166 13.39 -10.02 -4.25
N TRP A 167 12.36 -10.84 -4.40
CA TRP A 167 10.97 -10.38 -4.54
C TRP A 167 10.11 -10.95 -3.41
N SER A 168 9.44 -10.07 -2.66
CA SER A 168 8.57 -10.44 -1.53
C SER A 168 7.61 -9.29 -1.21
N GLY A 169 6.90 -9.41 -0.10
CA GLY A 169 5.97 -8.41 0.42
C GLY A 169 6.41 -7.80 1.73
N TRP A 170 5.83 -6.62 2.00
CA TRP A 170 5.87 -5.95 3.28
C TRP A 170 4.47 -5.84 3.85
N ARG A 171 4.30 -6.25 5.11
CA ARG A 171 3.10 -6.05 5.90
C ARG A 171 3.29 -4.86 6.82
N ILE A 172 2.38 -3.90 6.74
CA ILE A 172 2.41 -2.68 7.55
C ILE A 172 1.42 -2.85 8.69
N LYS A 173 1.93 -3.04 9.91
CA LYS A 173 1.13 -3.09 11.14
C LYS A 173 0.84 -1.65 11.58
N PRO A 174 -0.41 -1.18 11.51
CA PRO A 174 -0.72 0.21 11.77
C PRO A 174 -0.59 0.55 13.26
N LYS A 175 -0.02 1.72 13.54
CA LYS A 175 0.00 2.39 14.83
C LYS A 175 -1.07 3.47 14.91
N GLU A 176 -1.31 4.13 13.78
CA GLU A 176 -2.33 5.15 13.63
C GLU A 176 -3.00 5.00 12.27
N ILE A 177 -4.30 5.24 12.22
CA ILE A 177 -5.08 5.33 10.98
C ILE A 177 -5.96 6.57 11.09
N GLU A 178 -5.80 7.50 10.16
CA GLU A 178 -6.61 8.71 10.05
C GLU A 178 -7.50 8.62 8.82
N PHE A 179 -8.78 8.82 9.03
CA PHE A 179 -9.79 8.98 8.00
C PHE A 179 -10.09 10.47 7.85
N TRP A 180 -9.99 10.97 6.65
CA TRP A 180 -10.22 12.35 6.28
C TRP A 180 -11.32 12.42 5.23
N LEU A 181 -12.27 13.32 5.43
CA LEU A 181 -13.36 13.62 4.52
C LEU A 181 -13.34 15.10 4.17
N ASP A 182 -13.45 15.39 2.87
CA ASP A 182 -13.49 16.78 2.39
C ASP A 182 -14.71 17.51 2.93
N GLY A 183 -14.50 18.74 3.38
CA GLY A 183 -15.53 19.63 3.91
C GLY A 183 -15.55 20.97 3.19
N GLN A 184 -16.73 21.59 3.14
CA GLN A 184 -16.90 22.93 2.61
C GLN A 184 -16.00 23.93 3.36
N ASN A 185 -15.54 24.95 2.66
CA ASN A 185 -14.70 26.02 3.22
C ASN A 185 -13.43 25.48 3.91
N ARG A 186 -12.95 24.28 3.49
CA ARG A 186 -11.81 23.58 4.08
C ARG A 186 -12.02 23.11 5.53
N ILE A 187 -13.25 23.10 6.01
CA ILE A 187 -13.59 22.53 7.31
C ILE A 187 -13.74 21.02 7.13
N HIS A 188 -12.58 20.36 7.07
CA HIS A 188 -12.51 18.92 6.82
C HIS A 188 -12.80 18.11 8.07
N GLU A 189 -13.46 16.98 7.91
CA GLU A 189 -13.73 16.09 9.01
C GLU A 189 -12.63 15.03 9.12
N ARG A 190 -12.07 14.87 10.31
CA ARG A 190 -10.90 14.03 10.53
C ARG A 190 -11.09 13.16 11.76
N LEU A 191 -11.14 11.85 11.55
CA LEU A 191 -11.19 10.84 12.60
C LEU A 191 -9.89 10.04 12.63
N LYS A 192 -9.19 10.07 13.75
CA LYS A 192 -7.94 9.33 13.94
C LYS A 192 -8.11 8.22 14.96
N TYR A 193 -7.65 7.04 14.58
CA TYR A 193 -7.50 5.90 15.46
C TYR A 193 -6.04 5.75 15.86
N ILE A 194 -5.79 5.66 17.16
CA ILE A 194 -4.46 5.47 17.76
C ILE A 194 -4.46 4.09 18.42
N ARG A 195 -3.55 3.22 18.03
CA ARG A 195 -3.44 1.88 18.58
C ARG A 195 -2.94 1.91 20.01
N LYS A 196 -3.67 1.28 20.91
CA LYS A 196 -3.27 0.93 22.27
C LYS A 196 -3.05 -0.59 22.33
N ILE A 197 -2.60 -1.10 23.47
CA ILE A 197 -2.22 -2.53 23.59
C ILE A 197 -3.29 -3.45 22.99
N ASN A 198 -4.54 -3.38 23.46
CA ASN A 198 -5.63 -4.26 23.04
C ASN A 198 -6.83 -3.54 22.39
N LYS A 199 -6.73 -2.24 22.14
CA LYS A 199 -7.85 -1.44 21.60
C LYS A 199 -7.37 -0.27 20.76
N TRP A 200 -8.31 0.36 20.07
CA TRP A 200 -8.10 1.62 19.39
C TRP A 200 -8.74 2.77 20.16
N LYS A 201 -7.97 3.84 20.39
CA LYS A 201 -8.51 5.12 20.87
C LYS A 201 -8.91 5.94 19.64
N LYS A 202 -10.15 6.44 19.64
CA LYS A 202 -10.66 7.37 18.62
C LYS A 202 -10.49 8.79 19.10
N VAL A 203 -10.09 9.69 18.21
CA VAL A 203 -10.03 11.13 18.44
C VAL A 203 -10.42 11.87 17.17
N LEU A 204 -11.15 12.96 17.31
CA LEU A 204 -11.38 13.92 16.23
C LEU A 204 -10.19 14.89 16.17
N LEU A 205 -9.84 15.32 14.97
CA LEU A 205 -8.81 16.32 14.76
C LEU A 205 -9.42 17.57 14.15
N SER A 206 -8.90 18.72 14.53
CA SER A 206 -9.22 19.97 13.81
C SER A 206 -8.76 19.90 12.35
N PRO A 207 -9.47 20.56 11.43
CA PRO A 207 -9.12 20.66 10.03
C PRO A 207 -7.72 21.14 9.78
#